data_fbe4f548690a3cee5d89d35eb7bea28e
#
_entry.id   fbe4f548690a3cee5d89d35eb7bea28e
#
_cell.length_a   1.000
_cell.length_b   1.000
_cell.length_c   1.000
_cell.angle_alpha   90.00
_cell.angle_beta   90.00
_cell.angle_gamma   90.00
#
_symmetry.space_group_name_H-M   'P 1'
#
loop_
_entity.id
_entity.type
_entity.pdbx_description
1 polymer ?
#
loop_
_entity_poly.entity_id
_entity_poly.type
_entity_poly.pdbx_seq_one_letter_code
_entity_poly.pdbx_strand_id
1 'polypeptide(L)'
;MKLLSIIKKSPAGKLLIAVPVVLLVVVLFLALRKDKVDNSVKLQQGIAYLEALEAKNPQDMMEELRAKQREEESAKVDEILARIDSGEISIWSQFNGAAILGDSRAEDFVFDGFLTTTNVFAEKGTMCTDAMDYIDAVASANPTRIFFTYGMNDVDGYWNNATEFIEAYTKVIKAYREKIPGAVIFVNSIIPVNAHAIENDSNYKNIPEYNEALKKMADDLGVCWIDCDSYLDDYPELYDTDGQHFFAEMYPIWARTMLKTAFDYEYEQTGDADALSQQVSANASAADAAAKAADTESADSSEQTADNADTADGNTETSDGDSEASANGGETAEAENADGTEAEDTADGGDA
;
A
#
# COMPACT_ATOMS: atom_id res chain seq x y z
N MET A 1 -0.68 34.64 -82.32
CA MET A 1 -2.16 34.77 -82.33
C MET A 1 -2.86 34.13 -83.54
N LYS A 2 -2.24 33.94 -84.72
CA LYS A 2 -2.90 33.37 -85.91
C LYS A 2 -3.11 31.83 -85.85
N LEU A 3 -2.34 31.06 -85.10
CA LEU A 3 -2.49 29.58 -85.03
C LEU A 3 -3.73 29.15 -84.23
N LEU A 4 -4.11 29.87 -83.18
CA LEU A 4 -5.29 29.58 -82.34
C LEU A 4 -6.59 29.84 -83.06
N SER A 5 -6.61 30.76 -84.07
CA SER A 5 -7.80 31.10 -84.88
C SER A 5 -8.11 30.06 -85.96
N ILE A 6 -7.11 29.34 -86.45
CA ILE A 6 -7.25 28.28 -87.46
C ILE A 6 -7.76 26.98 -86.82
N ILE A 7 -7.32 26.65 -85.58
CA ILE A 7 -7.77 25.47 -84.81
C ILE A 7 -9.26 25.59 -84.44
N LYS A 8 -9.75 26.79 -84.14
CA LYS A 8 -11.16 27.02 -83.82
C LYS A 8 -12.17 26.86 -85.00
N LYS A 9 -11.72 26.90 -86.27
CA LYS A 9 -12.59 26.84 -87.47
C LYS A 9 -12.66 25.48 -88.15
N SER A 10 -11.77 24.51 -87.78
CA SER A 10 -11.81 23.17 -88.39
C SER A 10 -12.67 22.25 -87.52
N PRO A 11 -13.41 21.30 -88.11
CA PRO A 11 -14.17 20.30 -87.32
C PRO A 11 -13.29 19.44 -86.36
N ALA A 12 -12.06 19.14 -86.78
CA ALA A 12 -11.11 18.47 -85.98
C ALA A 12 -10.58 19.29 -84.74
N GLY A 13 -10.44 20.65 -84.96
CA GLY A 13 -10.06 21.58 -83.90
C GLY A 13 -11.15 21.76 -82.82
N LYS A 14 -12.41 21.70 -83.21
CA LYS A 14 -13.51 21.70 -82.24
C LYS A 14 -13.57 20.43 -81.39
N LEU A 15 -13.24 19.29 -82.03
CA LEU A 15 -13.15 18.01 -81.33
C LEU A 15 -11.98 18.00 -80.34
N LEU A 16 -10.84 18.61 -80.66
CA LEU A 16 -9.65 18.68 -79.85
C LEU A 16 -9.84 19.51 -78.59
N ILE A 17 -10.78 20.48 -78.60
CA ILE A 17 -11.11 21.29 -77.43
C ILE A 17 -12.31 20.70 -76.68
N ALA A 18 -13.24 20.06 -77.33
CA ALA A 18 -14.47 19.53 -76.74
C ALA A 18 -14.16 18.29 -75.89
N VAL A 19 -13.24 17.39 -76.29
CA VAL A 19 -12.89 16.17 -75.60
C VAL A 19 -12.32 16.45 -74.24
N PRO A 20 -11.28 17.31 -73.99
CA PRO A 20 -10.76 17.58 -72.66
C PRO A 20 -11.76 18.27 -71.73
N VAL A 21 -12.65 19.14 -72.30
CA VAL A 21 -13.70 19.79 -71.51
C VAL A 21 -14.73 18.77 -71.00
N VAL A 22 -15.17 17.86 -71.87
CA VAL A 22 -16.10 16.79 -71.51
C VAL A 22 -15.45 15.88 -70.47
N LEU A 23 -14.17 15.54 -70.64
CA LEU A 23 -13.42 14.71 -69.67
C LEU A 23 -13.31 15.40 -68.32
N LEU A 24 -13.05 16.71 -68.30
CA LEU A 24 -13.00 17.52 -67.09
C LEU A 24 -14.35 17.57 -66.35
N VAL A 25 -15.44 17.72 -67.09
CA VAL A 25 -16.81 17.70 -66.54
C VAL A 25 -17.16 16.32 -66.01
N VAL A 26 -16.77 15.24 -66.67
CA VAL A 26 -16.97 13.87 -66.20
C VAL A 26 -16.17 13.61 -64.92
N VAL A 27 -14.89 14.03 -64.88
CA VAL A 27 -14.06 13.90 -63.67
C VAL A 27 -14.64 14.68 -62.49
N LEU A 28 -15.08 15.94 -62.76
CA LEU A 28 -15.72 16.77 -61.71
C LEU A 28 -17.03 16.14 -61.20
N PHE A 29 -17.85 15.59 -62.14
CA PHE A 29 -19.10 14.90 -61.81
C PHE A 29 -18.84 13.63 -60.99
N LEU A 30 -17.82 12.86 -61.34
CA LEU A 30 -17.41 11.66 -60.57
C LEU A 30 -16.86 12.01 -59.20
N ALA A 31 -16.06 13.10 -59.09
CA ALA A 31 -15.59 13.60 -57.81
C ALA A 31 -16.73 14.04 -56.88
N LEU A 32 -17.67 14.84 -57.41
CA LEU A 32 -18.86 15.27 -56.65
C LEU A 32 -19.80 14.12 -56.31
N ARG A 33 -19.85 13.07 -57.12
CA ARG A 33 -20.59 11.84 -56.79
C ARG A 33 -19.93 11.04 -55.69
N LYS A 34 -18.60 10.97 -55.72
CA LYS A 34 -17.82 10.26 -54.67
C LYS A 34 -18.05 10.89 -53.30
N ASP A 35 -18.00 12.23 -53.21
CA ASP A 35 -18.25 12.94 -51.95
C ASP A 35 -19.69 12.74 -51.44
N LYS A 36 -20.68 12.68 -52.33
CA LYS A 36 -22.08 12.39 -51.94
C LYS A 36 -22.26 10.95 -51.45
N VAL A 37 -21.56 9.97 -52.06
CA VAL A 37 -21.62 8.57 -51.64
C VAL A 37 -20.94 8.39 -50.26
N ASP A 38 -19.75 8.98 -50.05
CA ASP A 38 -19.06 8.93 -48.77
C ASP A 38 -19.88 9.58 -47.65
N ASN A 39 -20.54 10.70 -47.91
CA ASN A 39 -21.40 11.33 -46.92
C ASN A 39 -22.67 10.53 -46.63
N SER A 40 -23.24 9.85 -47.62
CA SER A 40 -24.40 8.99 -47.39
C SER A 40 -24.05 7.74 -46.56
N VAL A 41 -22.88 7.16 -46.78
CA VAL A 41 -22.38 6.01 -46.00
C VAL A 41 -22.12 6.43 -44.55
N LYS A 42 -21.48 7.58 -44.34
CA LYS A 42 -21.25 8.14 -43.00
C LYS A 42 -22.57 8.43 -42.26
N LEU A 43 -23.55 8.99 -43.00
CA LEU A 43 -24.88 9.26 -42.42
C LEU A 43 -25.60 7.97 -42.03
N GLN A 44 -25.56 6.93 -42.88
CA GLN A 44 -26.14 5.62 -42.55
C GLN A 44 -25.45 4.95 -41.39
N GLN A 45 -24.11 5.03 -41.30
CA GLN A 45 -23.35 4.57 -40.16
C GLN A 45 -23.73 5.30 -38.87
N GLY A 46 -23.92 6.62 -38.95
CA GLY A 46 -24.39 7.45 -37.83
C GLY A 46 -25.80 7.10 -37.38
N ILE A 47 -26.73 6.86 -38.33
CA ILE A 47 -28.11 6.44 -38.02
C ILE A 47 -28.08 5.04 -37.36
N ALA A 48 -27.38 4.08 -37.93
CA ALA A 48 -27.25 2.73 -37.37
C ALA A 48 -26.62 2.74 -35.94
N TYR A 49 -25.66 3.64 -35.71
CA TYR A 49 -25.08 3.83 -34.36
C TYR A 49 -26.11 4.39 -33.39
N LEU A 50 -26.91 5.37 -33.78
CA LEU A 50 -27.97 5.94 -32.92
C LEU A 50 -29.07 4.93 -32.65
N GLU A 51 -29.51 4.16 -33.67
CA GLU A 51 -30.47 3.06 -33.47
C GLU A 51 -29.95 1.96 -32.53
N ALA A 52 -28.65 1.65 -32.64
CA ALA A 52 -28.02 0.70 -31.73
C ALA A 52 -27.91 1.25 -30.30
N LEU A 53 -27.72 2.55 -30.10
CA LEU A 53 -27.76 3.21 -28.81
C LEU A 53 -29.17 3.26 -28.21
N GLU A 54 -30.19 3.56 -29.04
CA GLU A 54 -31.60 3.55 -28.59
C GLU A 54 -32.09 2.15 -28.20
N ALA A 55 -31.53 1.09 -28.80
CA ALA A 55 -31.84 -0.30 -28.48
C ALA A 55 -31.18 -0.81 -27.21
N LYS A 56 -30.12 -0.13 -26.69
CA LYS A 56 -29.46 -0.47 -25.43
C LYS A 56 -30.32 -0.05 -24.24
N ASN A 57 -30.45 -0.96 -23.27
CA ASN A 57 -31.06 -0.65 -22.00
C ASN A 57 -30.21 0.44 -21.30
N PRO A 58 -30.80 1.54 -20.81
CA PRO A 58 -30.07 2.58 -20.08
C PRO A 58 -29.24 2.06 -18.89
N GLN A 59 -29.70 0.98 -18.23
CA GLN A 59 -28.97 0.35 -17.13
C GLN A 59 -27.69 -0.32 -17.62
N ASP A 60 -27.75 -1.05 -18.77
CA ASP A 60 -26.57 -1.71 -19.33
C ASP A 60 -25.54 -0.66 -19.81
N MET A 61 -26.01 0.45 -20.37
CA MET A 61 -25.15 1.57 -20.75
C MET A 61 -24.48 2.23 -19.56
N MET A 62 -25.19 2.40 -18.45
CA MET A 62 -24.64 2.94 -17.22
C MET A 62 -23.59 2.00 -16.61
N GLU A 63 -23.82 0.69 -16.69
CA GLU A 63 -22.90 -0.31 -16.20
C GLU A 63 -21.63 -0.39 -17.07
N GLU A 64 -21.78 -0.34 -18.40
CA GLU A 64 -20.66 -0.26 -19.34
C GLU A 64 -19.82 1.02 -19.13
N LEU A 65 -20.49 2.16 -18.89
CA LEU A 65 -19.82 3.43 -18.60
C LEU A 65 -19.06 3.38 -17.29
N ARG A 66 -19.67 2.83 -16.23
CA ARG A 66 -19.03 2.64 -14.93
C ARG A 66 -17.85 1.67 -15.00
N ALA A 67 -17.98 0.60 -15.79
CA ALA A 67 -16.87 -0.35 -15.97
C ALA A 67 -15.69 0.32 -16.68
N LYS A 68 -15.96 1.09 -17.74
CA LYS A 68 -14.91 1.84 -18.45
C LYS A 68 -14.29 2.91 -17.56
N GLN A 69 -15.09 3.60 -16.77
CA GLN A 69 -14.62 4.60 -15.83
C GLN A 69 -13.70 3.95 -14.78
N ARG A 70 -14.10 2.81 -14.21
CA ARG A 70 -13.24 2.05 -13.28
C ARG A 70 -11.92 1.59 -13.91
N GLU A 71 -11.93 1.20 -15.18
CA GLU A 71 -10.71 0.81 -15.91
C GLU A 71 -9.76 2.02 -16.10
N GLU A 72 -10.30 3.19 -16.51
CA GLU A 72 -9.53 4.43 -16.60
C GLU A 72 -8.98 4.88 -15.24
N GLU A 73 -9.71 4.64 -14.18
CA GLU A 73 -9.40 4.96 -12.79
C GLU A 73 -8.26 4.09 -12.25
N SER A 74 -8.38 2.79 -12.43
CA SER A 74 -7.33 1.83 -12.07
C SER A 74 -6.01 2.16 -12.77
N ALA A 75 -6.07 2.54 -14.05
CA ALA A 75 -4.88 2.91 -14.81
C ALA A 75 -4.15 4.13 -14.22
N LYS A 76 -4.85 5.09 -13.63
CA LYS A 76 -4.23 6.27 -13.00
C LYS A 76 -3.56 5.94 -11.66
N VAL A 77 -4.18 5.08 -10.85
CA VAL A 77 -3.56 4.57 -9.63
C VAL A 77 -2.32 3.75 -9.97
N ASP A 78 -2.41 2.92 -11.03
CA ASP A 78 -1.27 2.14 -11.52
C ASP A 78 -0.12 3.03 -12.01
N GLU A 79 -0.40 4.19 -12.61
CA GLU A 79 0.63 5.17 -13.00
C GLU A 79 1.35 5.74 -11.75
N ILE A 80 0.61 6.08 -10.70
CA ILE A 80 1.19 6.54 -9.43
C ILE A 80 2.07 5.44 -8.82
N LEU A 81 1.58 4.19 -8.78
CA LEU A 81 2.34 3.06 -8.25
C LEU A 81 3.58 2.77 -9.11
N ALA A 82 3.52 2.92 -10.43
CA ALA A 82 4.69 2.76 -11.30
C ALA A 82 5.79 3.79 -10.99
N ARG A 83 5.45 5.01 -10.59
CA ARG A 83 6.43 6.01 -10.14
C ARG A 83 7.09 5.63 -8.81
N ILE A 84 6.34 4.98 -7.92
CA ILE A 84 6.87 4.41 -6.68
C ILE A 84 7.78 3.22 -7.00
N ASP A 85 7.33 2.28 -7.83
CA ASP A 85 8.06 1.09 -8.23
C ASP A 85 9.38 1.41 -8.96
N SER A 86 9.42 2.53 -9.70
CA SER A 86 10.63 3.02 -10.38
C SER A 86 11.63 3.72 -9.43
N GLY A 87 11.23 3.97 -8.18
CA GLY A 87 12.02 4.74 -7.21
C GLY A 87 12.01 6.25 -7.44
N GLU A 88 11.18 6.77 -8.38
CA GLU A 88 10.98 8.21 -8.54
C GLU A 88 10.39 8.83 -7.27
N ILE A 89 9.53 8.07 -6.59
CA ILE A 89 8.88 8.43 -5.33
C ILE A 89 9.19 7.36 -4.30
N SER A 90 9.69 7.77 -3.13
CA SER A 90 9.89 6.84 -2.02
C SER A 90 8.55 6.30 -1.53
N ILE A 91 8.41 4.97 -1.49
CA ILE A 91 7.24 4.29 -0.94
C ILE A 91 6.99 4.69 0.51
N TRP A 92 8.05 4.82 1.29
CA TRP A 92 7.99 5.12 2.73
C TRP A 92 7.47 6.52 3.01
N SER A 93 7.72 7.48 2.11
CA SER A 93 7.17 8.84 2.22
C SER A 93 5.64 8.86 2.18
N GLN A 94 5.01 7.83 1.61
CA GLN A 94 3.55 7.74 1.48
C GLN A 94 2.85 7.30 2.77
N PHE A 95 3.62 6.89 3.78
CA PHE A 95 3.12 6.65 5.13
C PHE A 95 3.16 7.89 6.03
N ASN A 96 3.59 9.04 5.53
CA ASN A 96 3.45 10.31 6.25
C ASN A 96 1.97 10.56 6.58
N GLY A 97 1.67 10.76 7.88
CA GLY A 97 0.29 10.90 8.36
C GLY A 97 -0.52 9.61 8.34
N ALA A 98 0.14 8.45 8.28
CA ALA A 98 -0.47 7.14 8.50
C ALA A 98 -0.02 6.56 9.83
N ALA A 99 -0.85 5.67 10.40
CA ALA A 99 -0.52 4.83 11.54
C ALA A 99 -0.63 3.35 11.13
N ILE A 100 0.36 2.55 11.47
CA ILE A 100 0.35 1.09 11.37
C ILE A 100 0.29 0.54 12.78
N LEU A 101 -0.70 -0.30 13.06
CA LEU A 101 -0.85 -1.00 14.33
C LEU A 101 -0.73 -2.50 14.08
N GLY A 102 0.07 -3.17 14.90
CA GLY A 102 0.29 -4.60 14.70
C GLY A 102 1.17 -5.24 15.75
N ASP A 103 1.58 -6.44 15.45
CA ASP A 103 2.46 -7.29 16.25
C ASP A 103 3.94 -7.20 15.78
N SER A 104 4.74 -8.25 16.06
CA SER A 104 6.15 -8.32 15.68
C SER A 104 6.38 -8.09 14.19
N ARG A 105 5.49 -8.59 13.33
CA ARG A 105 5.62 -8.38 11.88
C ARG A 105 5.54 -6.90 11.49
N ALA A 106 4.69 -6.13 12.17
CA ALA A 106 4.61 -4.68 11.95
C ALA A 106 5.75 -3.91 12.64
N GLU A 107 6.24 -4.40 13.79
CA GLU A 107 7.37 -3.80 14.50
C GLU A 107 8.63 -3.76 13.61
N ASP A 108 8.82 -4.76 12.77
CA ASP A 108 9.97 -4.87 11.86
C ASP A 108 10.01 -3.76 10.79
N PHE A 109 8.92 -3.06 10.49
CA PHE A 109 9.00 -1.81 9.70
C PHE A 109 9.93 -0.77 10.34
N VAL A 110 10.01 -0.77 11.68
CA VAL A 110 10.92 0.12 12.43
C VAL A 110 12.28 -0.54 12.60
N PHE A 111 12.32 -1.83 12.91
CA PHE A 111 13.55 -2.56 13.14
C PHE A 111 14.47 -2.55 11.91
N ASP A 112 13.89 -2.72 10.72
CA ASP A 112 14.61 -2.67 9.44
C ASP A 112 14.84 -1.23 8.93
N GLY A 113 14.37 -0.21 9.66
CA GLY A 113 14.61 1.19 9.35
C GLY A 113 13.78 1.76 8.20
N PHE A 114 12.69 1.11 7.83
CA PHE A 114 11.78 1.58 6.78
C PHE A 114 10.89 2.73 7.23
N LEU A 115 10.36 2.63 8.44
CA LEU A 115 9.50 3.63 9.08
C LEU A 115 10.02 3.95 10.48
N THR A 116 9.30 4.79 11.21
CA THR A 116 9.66 5.20 12.56
C THR A 116 8.53 4.95 13.54
N THR A 117 8.81 5.03 14.82
CA THR A 117 7.81 4.93 15.91
C THR A 117 6.76 6.03 15.88
N THR A 118 6.88 7.02 15.01
CA THR A 118 5.82 8.02 14.76
C THR A 118 4.73 7.51 13.85
N ASN A 119 5.01 6.45 13.06
CA ASN A 119 4.08 5.83 12.13
C ASN A 119 3.65 4.44 12.58
N VAL A 120 4.51 3.73 13.34
CA VAL A 120 4.30 2.34 13.70
C VAL A 120 4.09 2.23 15.21
N PHE A 121 2.95 1.67 15.59
CA PHE A 121 2.49 1.42 16.94
C PHE A 121 2.31 -0.10 17.09
N ALA A 122 3.43 -0.80 17.20
CA ALA A 122 3.49 -2.25 17.19
C ALA A 122 4.50 -2.75 18.21
N GLU A 123 4.25 -3.94 18.76
CA GLU A 123 5.11 -4.60 19.72
C GLU A 123 5.00 -6.12 19.55
N LYS A 124 6.13 -6.80 19.71
CA LYS A 124 6.21 -8.25 19.62
C LYS A 124 5.27 -8.95 20.62
N GLY A 125 4.53 -9.94 20.12
CA GLY A 125 3.67 -10.78 20.96
C GLY A 125 2.31 -10.16 21.26
N THR A 126 2.01 -8.97 20.75
CA THR A 126 0.72 -8.29 20.96
C THR A 126 -0.39 -8.87 20.10
N MET A 127 -1.62 -8.71 20.56
CA MET A 127 -2.86 -9.14 19.93
C MET A 127 -3.71 -7.92 19.53
N CYS A 128 -4.78 -8.16 18.81
CA CYS A 128 -5.65 -7.07 18.32
C CYS A 128 -6.19 -6.18 19.44
N THR A 129 -6.39 -6.70 20.66
CA THR A 129 -6.86 -5.93 21.82
C THR A 129 -5.83 -4.95 22.36
N ASP A 130 -4.54 -5.25 22.19
CA ASP A 130 -3.43 -4.41 22.70
C ASP A 130 -3.32 -3.11 21.88
N ALA A 131 -3.95 -3.06 20.70
CA ALA A 131 -4.13 -1.82 19.97
C ALA A 131 -4.80 -0.71 20.81
N MET A 132 -5.57 -1.06 21.85
CA MET A 132 -6.21 -0.08 22.72
C MET A 132 -5.21 0.71 23.55
N ASP A 133 -4.04 0.17 23.83
CA ASP A 133 -2.98 0.85 24.59
C ASP A 133 -2.37 2.00 23.78
N TYR A 134 -2.47 1.95 22.47
CA TYR A 134 -1.95 2.98 21.57
C TYR A 134 -2.97 4.03 21.14
N ILE A 135 -4.27 3.89 21.48
CA ILE A 135 -5.34 4.72 20.92
C ILE A 135 -5.15 6.22 21.16
N ASP A 136 -4.65 6.63 22.33
CA ASP A 136 -4.40 8.03 22.65
C ASP A 136 -3.16 8.58 21.92
N ALA A 137 -2.13 7.78 21.77
CA ALA A 137 -0.92 8.14 21.01
C ALA A 137 -1.24 8.30 19.52
N VAL A 138 -1.99 7.35 18.95
CA VAL A 138 -2.44 7.42 17.55
C VAL A 138 -3.35 8.61 17.33
N ALA A 139 -4.29 8.89 18.26
CA ALA A 139 -5.15 10.06 18.18
C ALA A 139 -4.35 11.38 18.23
N SER A 140 -3.28 11.42 19.02
CA SER A 140 -2.39 12.58 19.10
C SER A 140 -1.58 12.78 17.81
N ALA A 141 -1.21 11.71 17.11
CA ALA A 141 -0.58 11.76 15.79
C ALA A 141 -1.55 12.21 14.68
N ASN A 142 -2.87 12.13 14.94
CA ASN A 142 -3.94 12.57 14.03
C ASN A 142 -3.77 12.03 12.60
N PRO A 143 -3.66 10.70 12.41
CA PRO A 143 -3.43 10.13 11.09
C PRO A 143 -4.66 10.26 10.19
N THR A 144 -4.42 10.30 8.88
CA THR A 144 -5.49 10.20 7.87
C THR A 144 -5.82 8.76 7.50
N ARG A 145 -4.86 7.84 7.72
CA ARG A 145 -4.96 6.39 7.44
C ARG A 145 -4.50 5.61 8.65
N ILE A 146 -5.24 4.56 8.99
CA ILE A 146 -4.88 3.63 10.06
C ILE A 146 -4.93 2.21 9.49
N PHE A 147 -3.79 1.54 9.51
CA PHE A 147 -3.64 0.16 9.06
C PHE A 147 -3.54 -0.77 10.26
N PHE A 148 -4.48 -1.69 10.40
CA PHE A 148 -4.45 -2.74 11.39
C PHE A 148 -3.89 -4.01 10.76
N THR A 149 -2.87 -4.62 11.40
CA THR A 149 -2.15 -5.79 10.87
C THR A 149 -2.06 -6.93 11.88
N TYR A 150 -2.85 -6.87 12.94
CA TYR A 150 -2.93 -7.92 13.96
C TYR A 150 -3.57 -9.21 13.45
N GLY A 151 -3.31 -10.28 14.17
CA GLY A 151 -3.99 -11.55 14.01
C GLY A 151 -3.07 -12.74 14.16
N MET A 152 -1.77 -12.58 13.96
CA MET A 152 -0.81 -13.66 14.04
C MET A 152 -0.79 -14.31 15.45
N ASN A 153 -0.67 -13.50 16.49
CA ASN A 153 -0.72 -13.95 17.87
C ASN A 153 -2.14 -14.30 18.33
N ASP A 154 -3.15 -13.70 17.69
CA ASP A 154 -4.55 -14.00 17.99
C ASP A 154 -4.93 -15.42 17.59
N VAL A 155 -4.37 -15.95 16.48
CA VAL A 155 -4.61 -17.32 16.00
C VAL A 155 -3.89 -18.37 16.85
N ASP A 156 -2.82 -18.01 17.55
CA ASP A 156 -1.99 -18.87 18.39
C ASP A 156 -2.73 -19.40 19.67
N GLY A 157 -4.05 -19.61 19.57
CA GLY A 157 -4.83 -20.29 20.61
C GLY A 157 -5.31 -19.41 21.75
N TYR A 158 -5.11 -18.09 21.69
CA TYR A 158 -5.61 -17.17 22.73
C TYR A 158 -7.14 -17.06 22.70
N TRP A 159 -7.73 -17.08 21.51
CA TRP A 159 -9.18 -17.09 21.31
C TRP A 159 -9.66 -18.53 21.09
N ASN A 160 -10.81 -18.88 21.66
CA ASN A 160 -11.36 -20.21 21.46
C ASN A 160 -11.79 -20.49 20.01
N ASN A 161 -12.07 -19.42 19.26
CA ASN A 161 -12.52 -19.50 17.87
C ASN A 161 -12.52 -18.12 17.20
N ALA A 162 -12.64 -18.10 15.87
CA ALA A 162 -12.69 -16.87 15.08
C ALA A 162 -13.81 -15.90 15.49
N THR A 163 -14.93 -16.38 16.05
CA THR A 163 -16.03 -15.52 16.48
C THR A 163 -15.63 -14.63 17.65
N GLU A 164 -14.99 -15.18 18.68
CA GLU A 164 -14.51 -14.41 19.84
C GLU A 164 -13.44 -13.40 19.44
N PHE A 165 -12.53 -13.80 18.56
CA PHE A 165 -11.54 -12.89 17.96
C PHE A 165 -12.20 -11.71 17.26
N ILE A 166 -13.18 -11.97 16.39
CA ILE A 166 -13.90 -10.92 15.65
C ILE A 166 -14.70 -10.01 16.57
N GLU A 167 -15.29 -10.53 17.65
CA GLU A 167 -15.98 -9.71 18.64
C GLU A 167 -15.02 -8.72 19.34
N ALA A 168 -13.81 -9.20 19.66
CA ALA A 168 -12.77 -8.37 20.26
C ALA A 168 -12.27 -7.31 19.26
N TYR A 169 -11.91 -7.72 18.06
CA TYR A 169 -11.40 -6.83 17.02
C TYR A 169 -12.44 -5.77 16.62
N THR A 170 -13.72 -6.15 16.52
CA THR A 170 -14.82 -5.22 16.26
C THR A 170 -14.88 -4.08 17.29
N LYS A 171 -14.64 -4.39 18.58
CA LYS A 171 -14.61 -3.38 19.65
C LYS A 171 -13.46 -2.40 19.46
N VAL A 172 -12.30 -2.90 19.09
CA VAL A 172 -11.10 -2.09 18.78
C VAL A 172 -11.39 -1.15 17.63
N ILE A 173 -11.85 -1.68 16.48
CA ILE A 173 -12.13 -0.85 15.30
C ILE A 173 -13.18 0.23 15.60
N LYS A 174 -14.23 -0.09 16.36
CA LYS A 174 -15.24 0.90 16.75
C LYS A 174 -14.69 1.99 17.65
N ALA A 175 -13.81 1.63 18.60
CA ALA A 175 -13.16 2.60 19.48
C ALA A 175 -12.27 3.58 18.72
N TYR A 176 -11.47 3.06 17.77
CA TYR A 176 -10.64 3.89 16.90
C TYR A 176 -11.46 4.81 16.00
N ARG A 177 -12.54 4.31 15.42
CA ARG A 177 -13.45 5.12 14.60
C ARG A 177 -14.11 6.24 15.41
N GLU A 178 -14.49 5.98 16.66
CA GLU A 178 -15.04 6.99 17.55
C GLU A 178 -13.99 8.03 17.95
N LYS A 179 -12.79 7.58 18.28
CA LYS A 179 -11.70 8.43 18.75
C LYS A 179 -11.10 9.29 17.66
N ILE A 180 -10.99 8.75 16.42
CA ILE A 180 -10.31 9.38 15.27
C ILE A 180 -11.26 9.35 14.05
N PRO A 181 -12.37 10.07 14.07
CA PRO A 181 -13.43 9.94 13.05
C PRO A 181 -13.00 10.43 11.66
N GLY A 182 -11.88 11.16 11.56
CA GLY A 182 -11.32 11.63 10.27
C GLY A 182 -10.41 10.63 9.57
N ALA A 183 -10.03 9.53 10.24
CA ALA A 183 -9.14 8.55 9.66
C ALA A 183 -9.90 7.46 8.89
N VAL A 184 -9.34 7.04 7.76
CA VAL A 184 -9.79 5.84 7.05
C VAL A 184 -9.10 4.62 7.69
N ILE A 185 -9.90 3.61 8.01
CA ILE A 185 -9.41 2.38 8.64
C ILE A 185 -9.26 1.29 7.59
N PHE A 186 -8.10 0.66 7.57
CA PHE A 186 -7.73 -0.48 6.76
C PHE A 186 -7.42 -1.66 7.66
N VAL A 187 -7.98 -2.84 7.35
CA VAL A 187 -7.71 -4.09 8.05
C VAL A 187 -7.03 -5.04 7.08
N ASN A 188 -5.81 -5.46 7.43
CA ASN A 188 -5.06 -6.44 6.65
C ASN A 188 -5.56 -7.86 6.99
N SER A 189 -5.52 -8.76 6.01
CA SER A 189 -5.55 -10.19 6.30
C SER A 189 -4.37 -10.58 7.18
N ILE A 190 -4.53 -11.63 7.95
CA ILE A 190 -3.41 -12.31 8.61
C ILE A 190 -2.61 -12.97 7.49
N ILE A 191 -1.38 -12.51 7.29
CA ILE A 191 -0.51 -13.09 6.25
C ILE A 191 -0.22 -14.54 6.61
N PRO A 192 -0.42 -15.51 5.70
CA PRO A 192 -0.19 -16.92 5.95
C PRO A 192 1.21 -17.23 6.47
N VAL A 193 1.37 -18.38 7.09
CA VAL A 193 2.66 -18.91 7.54
C VAL A 193 3.03 -20.16 6.75
N ASN A 194 4.31 -20.50 6.69
CA ASN A 194 4.74 -21.69 5.97
C ASN A 194 4.52 -22.99 6.78
N ALA A 195 4.79 -24.13 6.15
CA ALA A 195 4.58 -25.44 6.76
C ALA A 195 5.39 -25.65 8.05
N HIS A 196 6.59 -25.05 8.15
CA HIS A 196 7.44 -25.15 9.33
C HIS A 196 6.81 -24.48 10.56
N ALA A 197 6.25 -23.30 10.39
CA ALA A 197 5.51 -22.64 11.46
C ALA A 197 4.28 -23.43 11.90
N ILE A 198 3.54 -24.04 10.94
CA ILE A 198 2.38 -24.91 11.22
C ILE A 198 2.80 -26.19 11.98
N GLU A 199 3.98 -26.73 11.71
CA GLU A 199 4.51 -27.88 12.46
C GLU A 199 4.83 -27.52 13.91
N ASN A 200 5.28 -26.28 14.14
CA ASN A 200 5.57 -25.78 15.49
C ASN A 200 4.30 -25.40 16.25
N ASP A 201 3.34 -24.77 15.58
CA ASP A 201 2.01 -24.47 16.13
C ASP A 201 0.91 -24.76 15.12
N SER A 202 0.13 -25.80 15.44
CA SER A 202 -0.96 -26.25 14.59
C SER A 202 -2.15 -25.30 14.51
N ASN A 203 -2.24 -24.28 15.37
CA ASN A 203 -3.32 -23.29 15.38
C ASN A 203 -3.26 -22.40 14.13
N TYR A 204 -2.09 -22.20 13.55
CA TYR A 204 -1.94 -21.47 12.31
C TYR A 204 -2.67 -22.05 11.10
N LYS A 205 -3.12 -23.30 11.18
CA LYS A 205 -4.03 -23.88 10.17
C LYS A 205 -5.36 -23.16 10.10
N ASN A 206 -5.73 -22.41 11.12
CA ASN A 206 -6.98 -21.70 11.22
C ASN A 206 -6.93 -20.30 10.57
N ILE A 207 -5.76 -19.81 10.13
CA ILE A 207 -5.61 -18.50 9.49
C ILE A 207 -6.64 -18.25 8.40
N PRO A 208 -6.93 -19.19 7.47
CA PRO A 208 -7.96 -18.96 6.44
C PRO A 208 -9.36 -18.70 7.02
N GLU A 209 -9.78 -19.44 8.07
CA GLU A 209 -11.07 -19.21 8.75
C GLU A 209 -11.12 -17.83 9.42
N TYR A 210 -10.02 -17.43 10.07
CA TYR A 210 -9.91 -16.13 10.71
C TYR A 210 -9.94 -15.01 9.66
N ASN A 211 -9.28 -15.18 8.51
CA ASN A 211 -9.30 -14.20 7.42
C ASN A 211 -10.69 -14.06 6.77
N GLU A 212 -11.44 -15.16 6.57
CA GLU A 212 -12.84 -15.08 6.13
C GLU A 212 -13.69 -14.25 7.11
N ALA A 213 -13.51 -14.50 8.41
CA ALA A 213 -14.23 -13.79 9.46
C ALA A 213 -13.82 -12.30 9.55
N LEU A 214 -12.51 -11.99 9.42
CA LEU A 214 -11.99 -10.62 9.37
C LEU A 214 -12.52 -9.83 8.18
N LYS A 215 -12.50 -10.45 7.00
CA LYS A 215 -13.05 -9.84 5.77
C LYS A 215 -14.53 -9.50 5.93
N LYS A 216 -15.30 -10.45 6.45
CA LYS A 216 -16.71 -10.21 6.75
C LYS A 216 -16.91 -9.08 7.76
N MET A 217 -16.10 -9.00 8.81
CA MET A 217 -16.12 -7.91 9.78
C MET A 217 -15.81 -6.57 9.11
N ALA A 218 -14.80 -6.52 8.24
CA ALA A 218 -14.45 -5.32 7.50
C ALA A 218 -15.62 -4.84 6.64
N ASP A 219 -16.26 -5.74 5.91
CA ASP A 219 -17.46 -5.46 5.11
C ASP A 219 -18.63 -4.96 5.98
N ASP A 220 -18.95 -5.65 7.08
CA ASP A 220 -20.04 -5.30 8.00
C ASP A 220 -19.82 -3.92 8.66
N LEU A 221 -18.57 -3.56 8.94
CA LEU A 221 -18.20 -2.27 9.52
C LEU A 221 -17.99 -1.17 8.47
N GLY A 222 -17.90 -1.52 7.18
CA GLY A 222 -17.55 -0.57 6.11
C GLY A 222 -16.16 0.01 6.30
N VAL A 223 -15.17 -0.82 6.65
CA VAL A 223 -13.74 -0.50 6.64
C VAL A 223 -13.07 -1.19 5.48
N CYS A 224 -11.90 -0.68 5.05
CA CYS A 224 -11.22 -1.22 3.90
C CYS A 224 -10.51 -2.54 4.24
N TRP A 225 -10.64 -3.53 3.37
CA TRP A 225 -9.94 -4.80 3.45
C TRP A 225 -8.67 -4.79 2.60
N ILE A 226 -7.56 -5.27 3.15
CA ILE A 226 -6.30 -5.47 2.44
C ILE A 226 -6.01 -6.97 2.43
N ASP A 227 -5.93 -7.53 1.23
CA ASP A 227 -5.73 -8.97 1.01
C ASP A 227 -4.24 -9.27 0.78
N CYS A 228 -3.66 -10.06 1.67
CA CYS A 228 -2.29 -10.54 1.60
C CYS A 228 -2.23 -12.09 1.62
N ASP A 229 -3.35 -12.77 1.33
CA ASP A 229 -3.46 -14.23 1.46
C ASP A 229 -2.53 -14.99 0.50
N SER A 230 -2.21 -14.40 -0.66
CA SER A 230 -1.33 -15.03 -1.65
C SER A 230 0.16 -14.94 -1.33
N TYR A 231 0.58 -14.20 -0.30
CA TYR A 231 2.01 -13.91 -0.07
C TYR A 231 2.86 -15.15 0.14
N LEU A 232 2.32 -16.18 0.81
CA LEU A 232 3.07 -17.43 0.99
C LEU A 232 3.34 -18.14 -0.35
N ASP A 233 2.39 -18.10 -1.28
CA ASP A 233 2.53 -18.73 -2.60
C ASP A 233 3.36 -17.87 -3.55
N ASP A 234 3.22 -16.55 -3.46
CA ASP A 234 3.89 -15.60 -4.37
C ASP A 234 5.34 -15.32 -3.96
N TYR A 235 5.66 -15.36 -2.66
CA TYR A 235 6.96 -14.95 -2.09
C TYR A 235 7.47 -15.92 -1.01
N PRO A 236 7.47 -17.25 -1.23
CA PRO A 236 7.86 -18.22 -0.19
C PRO A 236 9.30 -18.05 0.29
N GLU A 237 10.19 -17.50 -0.55
CA GLU A 237 11.61 -17.25 -0.23
C GLU A 237 11.83 -16.04 0.68
N LEU A 238 10.81 -15.20 0.88
CA LEU A 238 10.89 -14.01 1.74
C LEU A 238 10.45 -14.27 3.18
N TYR A 239 10.14 -15.50 3.52
CA TYR A 239 9.90 -15.91 4.90
C TYR A 239 11.21 -16.27 5.61
N ASP A 240 11.35 -15.81 6.85
CA ASP A 240 12.47 -16.19 7.72
C ASP A 240 12.41 -17.69 8.08
N THR A 241 13.45 -18.17 8.70
CA THR A 241 13.64 -19.59 9.07
C THR A 241 12.57 -20.15 10.00
N ASP A 242 11.91 -19.30 10.78
CA ASP A 242 10.79 -19.69 11.63
C ASP A 242 9.47 -19.90 10.87
N GLY A 243 9.41 -19.42 9.63
CA GLY A 243 8.28 -19.59 8.74
C GLY A 243 7.09 -18.69 9.01
N GLN A 244 7.24 -17.73 9.92
CA GLN A 244 6.21 -16.75 10.29
C GLN A 244 6.67 -15.29 10.13
N HIS A 245 7.92 -14.97 10.40
CA HIS A 245 8.49 -13.64 10.15
C HIS A 245 9.04 -13.53 8.74
N PHE A 246 9.45 -12.32 8.35
CA PHE A 246 9.86 -12.01 6.99
C PHE A 246 11.27 -11.45 6.94
N PHE A 247 11.94 -11.68 5.81
CA PHE A 247 13.12 -10.90 5.46
C PHE A 247 12.72 -9.47 5.04
N ALA A 248 13.67 -8.56 5.14
CA ALA A 248 13.47 -7.14 4.86
C ALA A 248 12.85 -6.84 3.48
N GLU A 249 13.09 -7.70 2.50
CA GLU A 249 12.57 -7.57 1.14
C GLU A 249 11.05 -7.72 1.03
N MET A 250 10.38 -8.32 2.02
CA MET A 250 8.92 -8.43 2.05
C MET A 250 8.24 -7.09 2.34
N TYR A 251 8.85 -6.23 3.13
CA TYR A 251 8.21 -4.99 3.62
C TYR A 251 7.85 -3.99 2.52
N PRO A 252 8.68 -3.75 1.48
CA PRO A 252 8.27 -2.94 0.33
C PRO A 252 7.05 -3.52 -0.41
N ILE A 253 6.94 -4.85 -0.51
CA ILE A 253 5.81 -5.54 -1.15
C ILE A 253 4.53 -5.32 -0.33
N TRP A 254 4.62 -5.52 0.97
CA TRP A 254 3.50 -5.31 1.89
C TRP A 254 3.06 -3.84 1.92
N ALA A 255 4.01 -2.91 2.04
CA ALA A 255 3.74 -1.48 1.97
C ALA A 255 3.04 -1.09 0.66
N ARG A 256 3.49 -1.65 -0.47
CA ARG A 256 2.88 -1.42 -1.79
C ARG A 256 1.43 -1.89 -1.85
N THR A 257 1.13 -3.06 -1.28
CA THR A 257 -0.24 -3.59 -1.21
C THR A 257 -1.13 -2.71 -0.35
N MET A 258 -0.65 -2.25 0.81
CA MET A 258 -1.37 -1.29 1.66
C MET A 258 -1.67 0.01 0.91
N LEU A 259 -0.67 0.57 0.22
CA LEU A 259 -0.83 1.83 -0.51
C LEU A 259 -1.74 1.69 -1.72
N LYS A 260 -1.66 0.56 -2.46
CA LYS A 260 -2.57 0.31 -3.58
C LYS A 260 -4.01 0.35 -3.11
N THR A 261 -4.35 -0.37 -2.06
CA THR A 261 -5.71 -0.38 -1.50
C THR A 261 -6.14 1.01 -1.01
N ALA A 262 -5.21 1.76 -0.38
CA ALA A 262 -5.49 3.11 0.10
C ALA A 262 -5.75 4.08 -1.06
N PHE A 263 -4.94 4.03 -2.12
CA PHE A 263 -5.08 4.89 -3.29
C PHE A 263 -6.34 4.56 -4.09
N ASP A 264 -6.66 3.27 -4.28
CA ASP A 264 -7.90 2.83 -4.91
C ASP A 264 -9.12 3.38 -4.14
N TYR A 265 -9.13 3.25 -2.81
CA TYR A 265 -10.20 3.77 -1.97
C TYR A 265 -10.32 5.30 -2.07
N GLU A 266 -9.22 6.02 -1.92
CA GLU A 266 -9.23 7.49 -1.99
C GLU A 266 -9.70 7.98 -3.35
N TYR A 267 -9.29 7.29 -4.41
CA TYR A 267 -9.75 7.58 -5.74
C TYR A 267 -11.26 7.32 -5.91
N GLU A 268 -11.77 6.18 -5.40
CA GLU A 268 -13.20 5.86 -5.41
C GLU A 268 -14.05 6.91 -4.69
N GLN A 269 -13.51 7.51 -3.61
CA GLN A 269 -14.22 8.55 -2.85
C GLN A 269 -14.23 9.90 -3.55
N THR A 270 -13.17 10.26 -4.25
CA THR A 270 -12.97 11.61 -4.79
C THR A 270 -13.21 11.70 -6.29
N GLY A 271 -12.94 10.63 -7.04
CA GLY A 271 -12.88 10.63 -8.50
C GLY A 271 -11.77 11.53 -9.06
N ASP A 272 -10.82 11.96 -8.23
CA ASP A 272 -9.80 12.95 -8.57
C ASP A 272 -8.38 12.37 -8.45
N ALA A 273 -7.92 11.73 -9.52
CA ALA A 273 -6.57 11.20 -9.59
C ALA A 273 -5.48 12.27 -9.62
N ASP A 274 -5.80 13.49 -10.06
CA ASP A 274 -4.84 14.59 -10.07
C ASP A 274 -4.59 15.07 -8.62
N ALA A 275 -5.63 15.12 -7.78
CA ALA A 275 -5.49 15.40 -6.36
C ALA A 275 -4.66 14.33 -5.66
N LEU A 276 -4.91 13.05 -5.93
CA LEU A 276 -4.13 11.94 -5.39
C LEU A 276 -2.65 12.05 -5.81
N SER A 277 -2.38 12.29 -7.10
CA SER A 277 -1.01 12.46 -7.62
C SER A 277 -0.29 13.65 -6.98
N GLN A 278 -0.98 14.75 -6.73
CA GLN A 278 -0.44 15.92 -6.03
C GLN A 278 -0.12 15.60 -4.57
N GLN A 279 -0.99 14.88 -3.87
CA GLN A 279 -0.76 14.44 -2.49
C GLN A 279 0.46 13.53 -2.39
N VAL A 280 0.58 12.53 -3.27
CA VAL A 280 1.72 11.62 -3.35
C VAL A 280 3.03 12.38 -3.59
N SER A 281 3.02 13.36 -4.49
CA SER A 281 4.18 14.21 -4.78
C SER A 281 4.52 15.15 -3.61
N ALA A 282 3.52 15.66 -2.89
CA ALA A 282 3.71 16.48 -1.70
C ALA A 282 4.35 15.68 -0.56
N ASN A 283 3.90 14.44 -0.33
CA ASN A 283 4.48 13.54 0.67
C ASN A 283 5.96 13.26 0.37
N ALA A 284 6.31 13.00 -0.89
CA ALA A 284 7.69 12.80 -1.32
C ALA A 284 8.54 14.05 -1.07
N SER A 285 8.04 15.23 -1.43
CA SER A 285 8.75 16.50 -1.24
C SER A 285 8.96 16.85 0.24
N ALA A 286 7.99 16.51 1.10
CA ALA A 286 8.09 16.70 2.54
C ALA A 286 9.17 15.79 3.16
N ALA A 287 9.24 14.53 2.72
CA ALA A 287 10.25 13.58 3.17
C ALA A 287 11.66 14.03 2.74
N ASP A 288 11.83 14.49 1.50
CA ASP A 288 13.10 15.02 1.01
C ASP A 288 13.55 16.26 1.77
N ALA A 289 12.61 17.14 2.14
CA ALA A 289 12.91 18.34 2.94
C ALA A 289 13.34 17.97 4.36
N ALA A 290 12.68 16.98 4.97
CA ALA A 290 13.03 16.49 6.31
C ALA A 290 14.42 15.83 6.33
N ALA A 291 14.76 15.03 5.31
CA ALA A 291 16.07 14.42 5.17
C ALA A 291 17.19 15.46 5.05
N LYS A 292 16.98 16.50 4.23
CA LYS A 292 17.94 17.62 4.08
C LYS A 292 18.11 18.43 5.36
N ALA A 293 17.05 18.61 6.15
CA ALA A 293 17.12 19.31 7.42
C ALA A 293 17.97 18.52 8.44
N ALA A 294 17.79 17.19 8.50
CA ALA A 294 18.56 16.32 9.38
C ALA A 294 20.07 16.32 9.03
N ASP A 295 20.41 16.33 7.73
CA ASP A 295 21.80 16.40 7.26
C ASP A 295 22.46 17.73 7.64
N THR A 296 21.70 18.84 7.61
CA THR A 296 22.22 20.16 8.01
C THR A 296 22.45 20.28 9.51
N GLU A 297 21.58 19.71 10.34
CA GLU A 297 21.76 19.68 11.80
C GLU A 297 22.95 18.80 12.21
N SER A 298 23.18 17.68 11.51
CA SER A 298 24.34 16.81 11.75
C SER A 298 25.66 17.47 11.35
N ALA A 299 25.68 18.30 10.30
CA ALA A 299 26.85 19.04 9.85
C ALA A 299 27.22 20.18 10.83
N ASP A 300 26.19 20.90 11.34
CA ASP A 300 26.40 21.99 12.30
C ASP A 300 26.88 21.49 13.66
N SER A 301 26.41 20.31 14.10
CA SER A 301 26.89 19.68 15.33
C SER A 301 28.33 19.17 15.23
N SER A 302 28.81 18.82 14.03
CA SER A 302 30.20 18.41 13.80
C SER A 302 31.19 19.60 13.73
N GLU A 303 30.76 20.79 13.32
CA GLU A 303 31.59 22.00 13.37
C GLU A 303 31.71 22.56 14.80
N GLN A 304 30.68 22.46 15.63
CA GLN A 304 30.77 22.91 17.04
C GLN A 304 31.67 22.02 17.92
N THR A 305 31.90 20.77 17.54
CA THR A 305 32.85 19.90 18.24
C THR A 305 34.30 20.11 17.81
N ALA A 306 34.56 20.72 16.64
CA ALA A 306 35.88 21.01 16.14
C ALA A 306 36.46 22.33 16.74
N ASP A 307 35.61 23.30 17.05
CA ASP A 307 36.03 24.59 17.62
C ASP A 307 36.33 24.53 19.14
N ASN A 308 35.96 23.45 19.84
CA ASN A 308 36.28 23.29 21.28
C ASN A 308 37.55 22.47 21.57
N ALA A 309 38.31 22.07 20.55
CA ALA A 309 39.54 21.28 20.71
C ALA A 309 40.84 22.12 20.73
N ASP A 310 40.78 23.45 20.54
CA ASP A 310 41.99 24.28 20.36
C ASP A 310 42.28 25.28 21.49
N THR A 311 41.71 25.03 22.71
CA THR A 311 42.09 25.85 23.91
C THR A 311 42.34 25.02 25.13
N ALA A 312 43.41 24.21 25.13
CA ALA A 312 44.04 23.70 26.35
C ALA A 312 45.53 23.40 26.09
N ASP A 313 46.33 24.44 26.05
CA ASP A 313 47.77 24.30 26.20
C ASP A 313 48.20 24.93 27.54
N GLY A 314 48.95 24.11 28.31
CA GLY A 314 49.88 24.59 29.31
C GLY A 314 49.46 24.57 30.76
N ASN A 315 49.74 23.47 31.51
CA ASN A 315 50.73 23.55 32.57
C ASN A 315 51.12 22.16 33.10
N THR A 316 52.39 21.82 32.99
CA THR A 316 53.12 20.74 33.66
C THR A 316 53.27 21.04 35.12
N GLU A 317 52.92 20.09 36.01
CA GLU A 317 53.70 19.78 37.23
C GLU A 317 53.58 18.33 37.61
N THR A 318 54.74 17.73 37.74
CA THR A 318 55.08 16.39 38.20
C THR A 318 54.76 16.18 39.67
N SER A 319 54.22 15.05 40.05
CA SER A 319 54.60 14.38 41.31
C SER A 319 54.33 12.87 41.23
N ASP A 320 55.40 12.13 41.46
CA ASP A 320 55.52 10.68 41.67
C ASP A 320 54.68 10.20 42.82
N GLY A 321 54.24 8.93 42.77
CA GLY A 321 53.64 8.26 43.90
C GLY A 321 53.10 6.87 43.57
N ASP A 322 53.96 5.94 43.73
CA ASP A 322 53.91 4.48 43.77
C ASP A 322 52.65 3.73 44.23
N SER A 323 52.56 2.52 43.64
CA SER A 323 52.15 1.23 44.26
C SER A 323 50.63 1.06 44.55
N GLU A 324 49.99 -0.03 44.37
CA GLU A 324 50.32 -1.45 44.29
C GLU A 324 49.11 -2.22 43.71
N ALA A 325 49.39 -3.36 43.14
CA ALA A 325 48.49 -4.39 42.70
C ALA A 325 47.72 -5.05 43.89
N SER A 326 46.48 -5.45 43.64
CA SER A 326 45.98 -6.66 44.26
C SER A 326 44.92 -7.34 43.39
N ALA A 327 45.29 -8.49 42.93
CA ALA A 327 44.43 -9.54 42.41
C ALA A 327 43.80 -10.30 43.58
N ASN A 328 42.58 -10.77 43.41
CA ASN A 328 42.05 -12.06 43.89
C ASN A 328 40.57 -12.08 43.51
N GLY A 329 40.01 -13.06 42.82
CA GLY A 329 40.10 -14.48 43.08
C GLY A 329 38.79 -14.95 43.62
N GLY A 330 38.03 -15.64 42.78
CA GLY A 330 37.35 -16.90 42.91
C GLY A 330 36.31 -17.01 44.07
N GLU A 331 35.16 -17.48 43.79
CA GLU A 331 34.83 -18.87 44.07
C GLU A 331 33.33 -19.14 43.90
N THR A 332 33.08 -20.25 43.30
CA THR A 332 31.89 -21.08 43.23
C THR A 332 31.35 -21.47 44.60
N ALA A 333 30.02 -21.58 44.73
CA ALA A 333 29.40 -22.53 45.66
C ALA A 333 28.06 -23.03 45.11
N GLU A 334 28.07 -24.28 44.73
CA GLU A 334 26.95 -25.23 44.74
C GLU A 334 26.49 -25.48 46.16
N ALA A 335 25.25 -25.96 46.27
CA ALA A 335 24.76 -27.05 47.11
C ALA A 335 23.33 -26.78 47.53
N GLU A 336 22.48 -27.63 47.16
CA GLU A 336 21.99 -28.93 47.61
C GLU A 336 20.77 -28.84 48.54
N ASN A 337 19.72 -29.48 48.03
CA ASN A 337 18.90 -30.54 48.65
C ASN A 337 18.32 -30.38 50.07
N ALA A 338 17.06 -30.67 50.13
CA ALA A 338 16.42 -31.80 50.86
C ALA A 338 14.93 -31.46 51.08
N ASP A 339 14.07 -32.27 50.59
CA ASP A 339 13.51 -33.54 51.08
C ASP A 339 12.40 -33.36 52.12
N GLY A 340 11.33 -34.06 51.86
CA GLY A 340 10.54 -34.75 52.87
C GLY A 340 9.12 -34.22 53.10
N THR A 341 8.20 -34.89 52.76
CA THR A 341 7.38 -36.00 53.19
C THR A 341 5.89 -35.71 53.11
N GLU A 342 5.23 -36.56 52.38
CA GLU A 342 4.01 -37.35 52.65
C GLU A 342 3.14 -36.99 53.88
N ALA A 343 1.82 -36.99 53.60
CA ALA A 343 0.74 -37.75 54.27
C ALA A 343 -0.57 -37.41 53.56
N GLU A 344 -1.16 -38.30 52.77
CA GLU A 344 -2.30 -39.18 53.10
C GLU A 344 -3.31 -38.58 54.11
N ASP A 345 -4.57 -38.48 53.82
CA ASP A 345 -5.55 -39.55 53.89
C ASP A 345 -7.01 -39.03 53.77
N THR A 346 -7.85 -39.90 53.23
CA THR A 346 -9.30 -40.09 53.45
C THR A 346 -10.29 -39.07 52.93
N ALA A 347 -11.05 -39.40 51.93
CA ALA A 347 -12.29 -40.19 51.81
C ALA A 347 -13.46 -39.69 52.67
N ASP A 348 -14.52 -39.44 51.99
CA ASP A 348 -15.95 -39.81 52.20
C ASP A 348 -16.88 -38.73 51.66
N GLY A 349 -17.72 -38.88 50.72
CA GLY A 349 -18.90 -39.70 50.72
C GLY A 349 -20.12 -38.82 50.85
N GLY A 350 -21.02 -38.91 49.86
CA GLY A 350 -22.46 -38.72 50.13
C GLY A 350 -23.21 -37.68 49.32
N ASP A 351 -23.89 -38.19 48.33
CA ASP A 351 -25.27 -37.90 47.89
C ASP A 351 -26.00 -36.62 48.31
N ALA A 352 -26.47 -35.91 47.34
CA ALA A 352 -27.89 -35.65 47.06
C ALA A 352 -28.06 -34.88 45.71
#